data_590e5881bbb77a1ec07d0d3bc2bc8d25
#
_entry.id   590e5881bbb77a1ec07d0d3bc2bc8d25
#
_cell.length_a   1.000
_cell.length_b   1.000
_cell.length_c   1.000
_cell.angle_alpha   90.00
_cell.angle_beta   90.00
_cell.angle_gamma   90.00
#
_symmetry.space_group_name_H-M   'P 1'
#
loop_
_entity.id
_entity.type
_entity.pdbx_description
1 polymer ?
#
loop_
_entity_poly.entity_id
_entity_poly.type
_entity_poly.pdbx_seq_one_letter_code
_entity_poly.pdbx_strand_id
1 'polypeptide(L)'
;MKVKTLKTQCKIFADKSKELTKTEYKRLLTAAKDRKNEKLYYLIQTIASTGLRVSEIKFIRFEAIKRRQAIINCKGKIRQVFLPKKLCIILQKYALKQGIKSGSIFVTITGTPLDRSNIWRMLKELCESAGVSKEKVFSHNFRHLFARTYYSLQKDIVRLADILGHSNINNTRIYTAESGTEHTKQLQKLGLLRC
;
A
#
# COMPACT_ATOMS: atom_id res chain seq x y z
N MET A 1 26.92 21.48 26.53
CA MET A 1 26.04 20.31 26.73
C MET A 1 25.55 19.82 25.35
N LYS A 2 26.06 18.70 24.80
CA LYS A 2 25.59 18.17 23.49
C LYS A 2 24.25 17.48 23.72
N VAL A 3 23.15 18.09 23.27
CA VAL A 3 21.82 17.47 23.26
C VAL A 3 21.87 16.28 22.30
N LYS A 4 21.80 15.05 22.83
CA LYS A 4 21.62 13.85 22.02
C LYS A 4 20.22 13.90 21.40
N THR A 5 20.12 14.40 20.19
CA THR A 5 18.89 14.27 19.38
C THR A 5 18.60 12.79 19.21
N LEU A 6 17.40 12.37 19.58
CA LEU A 6 16.94 10.98 19.40
C LEU A 6 17.12 10.61 17.93
N LYS A 7 17.83 9.51 17.62
CA LYS A 7 18.06 8.97 16.26
C LYS A 7 16.76 8.79 15.44
N THR A 8 15.63 8.82 16.09
CA THR A 8 14.29 8.75 15.51
C THR A 8 13.87 10.02 14.76
N GLN A 9 14.37 11.20 15.15
CA GLN A 9 13.97 12.46 14.52
C GLN A 9 14.58 12.65 13.12
N CYS A 10 15.79 12.13 12.87
CA CYS A 10 16.43 12.25 11.56
C CYS A 10 15.80 11.42 10.44
N LYS A 11 15.00 10.37 10.74
CA LYS A 11 14.29 9.55 9.75
C LYS A 11 12.86 10.01 9.48
N ILE A 12 12.37 11.02 10.16
CA ILE A 12 11.00 11.52 10.05
C ILE A 12 10.81 12.35 8.77
N PHE A 13 11.85 12.89 8.20
CA PHE A 13 11.81 13.61 6.93
C PHE A 13 12.04 12.64 5.77
N ALA A 14 11.02 11.84 5.45
CA ALA A 14 11.03 11.11 4.19
C ALA A 14 11.03 12.12 3.03
N ASP A 15 11.91 11.90 2.08
CA ASP A 15 12.00 12.72 0.87
C ASP A 15 10.67 12.61 0.09
N LYS A 16 9.83 13.63 0.24
CA LYS A 16 8.50 13.68 -0.40
C LYS A 16 8.60 13.62 -1.93
N SER A 17 9.75 13.97 -2.51
CA SER A 17 9.96 13.92 -3.96
C SER A 17 9.91 12.49 -4.51
N LYS A 18 10.27 11.50 -3.70
CA LYS A 18 10.26 10.06 -4.05
C LYS A 18 8.94 9.35 -3.75
N GLU A 19 7.98 10.07 -3.19
CA GLU A 19 6.69 9.50 -2.85
C GLU A 19 5.75 9.44 -4.05
N LEU A 20 4.97 8.36 -4.13
CA LEU A 20 3.90 8.23 -5.11
C LEU A 20 2.68 9.05 -4.65
N THR A 21 2.21 9.97 -5.48
CA THR A 21 1.02 10.77 -5.23
C THR A 21 -0.27 10.05 -5.65
N LYS A 22 -1.43 10.52 -5.15
CA LYS A 22 -2.73 10.00 -5.61
C LYS A 22 -2.97 10.25 -7.10
N THR A 23 -2.46 11.35 -7.64
CA THR A 23 -2.57 11.69 -9.07
C THR A 23 -1.73 10.74 -9.92
N GLU A 24 -0.47 10.50 -9.53
CA GLU A 24 0.41 9.53 -10.20
C GLU A 24 -0.16 8.11 -10.15
N TYR A 25 -0.71 7.71 -9.00
CA TYR A 25 -1.43 6.44 -8.86
C TYR A 25 -2.59 6.30 -9.85
N LYS A 26 -3.42 7.35 -10.01
CA LYS A 26 -4.51 7.34 -10.99
C LYS A 26 -3.98 7.20 -12.42
N ARG A 27 -2.90 7.92 -12.78
CA ARG A 27 -2.26 7.80 -14.11
C ARG A 27 -1.76 6.38 -14.37
N LEU A 28 -1.14 5.73 -13.38
CA LEU A 28 -0.74 4.32 -13.50
C LEU A 28 -1.93 3.39 -13.73
N LEU A 29 -3.06 3.61 -13.06
CA LEU A 29 -4.26 2.82 -13.28
C LEU A 29 -4.83 3.03 -14.69
N THR A 30 -4.89 4.28 -15.17
CA THR A 30 -5.34 4.60 -16.54
C THR A 30 -4.43 3.92 -17.57
N ALA A 31 -3.11 4.06 -17.44
CA ALA A 31 -2.15 3.43 -18.34
C ALA A 31 -2.26 1.89 -18.36
N ALA A 32 -2.48 1.25 -17.19
CA ALA A 32 -2.70 -0.19 -17.12
C ALA A 32 -3.99 -0.61 -17.85
N LYS A 33 -5.05 0.18 -17.75
CA LYS A 33 -6.32 -0.03 -18.43
C LYS A 33 -6.19 0.14 -19.94
N ASP A 34 -5.53 1.19 -20.40
CA ASP A 34 -5.32 1.51 -21.81
C ASP A 34 -4.48 0.43 -22.51
N ARG A 35 -3.48 -0.12 -21.81
CA ARG A 35 -2.71 -1.28 -22.26
C ARG A 35 -3.46 -2.61 -22.15
N LYS A 36 -4.73 -2.61 -21.74
CA LYS A 36 -5.54 -3.83 -21.51
C LYS A 36 -4.87 -4.82 -20.55
N ASN A 37 -3.97 -4.34 -19.68
CA ASN A 37 -3.28 -5.17 -18.68
C ASN A 37 -4.11 -5.24 -17.38
N GLU A 38 -5.24 -5.98 -17.46
CA GLU A 38 -6.16 -6.13 -16.32
C GLU A 38 -5.45 -6.70 -15.08
N LYS A 39 -4.52 -7.64 -15.27
CA LYS A 39 -3.75 -8.23 -14.16
C LYS A 39 -3.02 -7.15 -13.36
N LEU A 40 -2.28 -6.28 -14.04
CA LEU A 40 -1.53 -5.20 -13.41
C LEU A 40 -2.46 -4.15 -12.81
N TYR A 41 -3.55 -3.82 -13.51
CA TYR A 41 -4.58 -2.90 -13.04
C TYR A 41 -5.15 -3.32 -11.68
N TYR A 42 -5.58 -4.58 -11.55
CA TYR A 42 -6.14 -5.09 -10.29
C TYR A 42 -5.07 -5.33 -9.23
N LEU A 43 -3.85 -5.71 -9.62
CA LEU A 43 -2.72 -5.86 -8.70
C LEU A 43 -2.39 -4.53 -7.99
N ILE A 44 -2.26 -3.45 -8.76
CA ILE A 44 -1.97 -2.10 -8.23
C ILE A 44 -3.08 -1.68 -7.27
N GLN A 45 -4.35 -1.86 -7.63
CA GLN A 45 -5.48 -1.54 -6.75
C GLN A 45 -5.46 -2.37 -5.47
N THR A 46 -5.12 -3.67 -5.57
CA THR A 46 -5.03 -4.55 -4.40
C THR A 46 -3.98 -4.04 -3.41
N ILE A 47 -2.77 -3.75 -3.87
CA ILE A 47 -1.72 -3.24 -2.98
C ILE A 47 -2.10 -1.89 -2.37
N ALA A 48 -2.62 -0.97 -3.19
CA ALA A 48 -2.97 0.38 -2.75
C ALA A 48 -4.21 0.45 -1.84
N SER A 49 -5.10 -0.54 -1.86
CA SER A 49 -6.30 -0.57 -1.03
C SER A 49 -6.20 -1.44 0.22
N THR A 50 -5.18 -2.30 0.31
CA THR A 50 -4.99 -3.21 1.43
C THR A 50 -3.68 -2.97 2.19
N GLY A 51 -2.74 -2.25 1.59
CA GLY A 51 -1.41 -2.05 2.13
C GLY A 51 -0.55 -3.32 2.22
N LEU A 52 -0.90 -4.38 1.50
CA LEU A 52 -0.14 -5.63 1.47
C LEU A 52 1.30 -5.43 0.95
N ARG A 53 2.23 -6.22 1.48
CA ARG A 53 3.56 -6.35 0.89
C ARG A 53 3.47 -7.14 -0.41
N VAL A 54 4.37 -6.88 -1.34
CA VAL A 54 4.40 -7.62 -2.62
C VAL A 54 4.53 -9.14 -2.42
N SER A 55 5.31 -9.58 -1.44
CA SER A 55 5.45 -11.00 -1.10
C SER A 55 4.19 -11.64 -0.53
N GLU A 56 3.24 -10.82 -0.09
CA GLU A 56 1.98 -11.26 0.50
C GLU A 56 0.86 -11.38 -0.54
N ILE A 57 1.06 -10.87 -1.76
CA ILE A 57 0.07 -10.90 -2.86
C ILE A 57 -0.35 -12.32 -3.21
N LYS A 58 0.54 -13.30 -3.10
CA LYS A 58 0.22 -14.72 -3.31
C LYS A 58 -0.89 -15.27 -2.39
N PHE A 59 -1.13 -14.61 -1.24
CA PHE A 59 -2.20 -14.99 -0.31
C PHE A 59 -3.57 -14.38 -0.69
N ILE A 60 -3.62 -13.51 -1.72
CA ILE A 60 -4.88 -13.08 -2.31
C ILE A 60 -5.38 -14.22 -3.21
N ARG A 61 -6.03 -15.16 -2.56
CA ARG A 61 -6.57 -16.37 -3.17
C ARG A 61 -8.06 -16.19 -3.47
N PHE A 62 -8.61 -17.01 -4.36
CA PHE A 62 -10.02 -16.99 -4.70
C PHE A 62 -10.92 -17.21 -3.46
N GLU A 63 -10.50 -18.11 -2.57
CA GLU A 63 -11.17 -18.40 -1.30
C GLU A 63 -11.14 -17.19 -0.35
N ALA A 64 -10.00 -16.46 -0.32
CA ALA A 64 -9.84 -15.26 0.50
C ALA A 64 -10.79 -14.13 0.05
N ILE A 65 -10.98 -13.97 -1.27
CA ILE A 65 -11.90 -12.98 -1.83
C ILE A 65 -13.35 -13.31 -1.42
N LYS A 66 -13.76 -14.56 -1.50
CA LYS A 66 -15.10 -15.00 -1.08
C LYS A 66 -15.37 -14.71 0.39
N ARG A 67 -14.37 -14.97 1.25
CA ARG A 67 -14.44 -14.72 2.70
C ARG A 67 -14.21 -13.26 3.06
N ARG A 68 -13.77 -12.44 2.11
CA ARG A 68 -13.31 -11.05 2.31
C ARG A 68 -12.19 -10.91 3.34
N GLN A 69 -11.39 -11.95 3.50
CA GLN A 69 -10.31 -12.06 4.47
C GLN A 69 -9.18 -12.92 3.89
N ALA A 70 -7.95 -12.45 3.98
CA ALA A 70 -6.76 -13.20 3.64
C ALA A 70 -5.95 -13.51 4.90
N ILE A 71 -5.52 -14.75 5.05
CA ILE A 71 -4.59 -15.15 6.11
C ILE A 71 -3.19 -15.10 5.53
N ILE A 72 -2.38 -14.21 6.07
CA ILE A 72 -0.99 -14.02 5.68
C ILE A 72 -0.11 -14.79 6.66
N ASN A 73 0.60 -15.79 6.16
CA ASN A 73 1.62 -16.50 6.93
C ASN A 73 2.99 -16.19 6.33
N CYS A 74 3.76 -15.38 7.03
CA CYS A 74 5.09 -14.95 6.57
C CYS A 74 6.10 -14.98 7.72
N LYS A 75 7.18 -15.75 7.55
CA LYS A 75 8.27 -15.87 8.55
C LYS A 75 7.76 -16.20 9.96
N GLY A 76 6.87 -17.18 10.07
CA GLY A 76 6.29 -17.64 11.35
C GLY A 76 5.27 -16.68 11.98
N LYS A 77 4.96 -15.55 11.35
CA LYS A 77 3.94 -14.61 11.82
C LYS A 77 2.67 -14.78 10.98
N ILE A 78 1.56 -15.06 11.67
CA ILE A 78 0.24 -15.17 11.05
C ILE A 78 -0.52 -13.88 11.37
N ARG A 79 -1.08 -13.25 10.34
CA ARG A 79 -2.00 -12.13 10.49
C ARG A 79 -3.17 -12.24 9.52
N GLN A 80 -4.30 -11.71 9.94
CA GLN A 80 -5.48 -11.59 9.12
C GLN A 80 -5.51 -10.21 8.44
N VAL A 81 -5.89 -10.18 7.17
CA VAL A 81 -6.08 -8.95 6.41
C VAL A 81 -7.50 -8.92 5.87
N PHE A 82 -8.24 -7.90 6.23
CA PHE A 82 -9.59 -7.66 5.71
C PHE A 82 -9.52 -7.04 4.32
N LEU A 83 -10.35 -7.56 3.41
CA LEU A 83 -10.42 -7.09 2.03
C LEU A 83 -11.68 -6.24 1.83
N PRO A 84 -11.58 -5.01 1.29
CA PRO A 84 -12.75 -4.18 1.02
C PRO A 84 -13.75 -4.89 0.11
N LYS A 85 -15.05 -4.80 0.41
CA LYS A 85 -16.13 -5.46 -0.36
C LYS A 85 -16.05 -5.14 -1.86
N LYS A 86 -15.85 -3.86 -2.21
CA LYS A 86 -15.72 -3.43 -3.61
C LYS A 86 -14.52 -4.10 -4.31
N LEU A 87 -13.38 -4.21 -3.62
CA LEU A 87 -12.20 -4.90 -4.14
C LEU A 87 -12.52 -6.37 -4.41
N CYS A 88 -13.16 -7.07 -3.46
CA CYS A 88 -13.49 -8.48 -3.62
C CYS A 88 -14.40 -8.73 -4.84
N ILE A 89 -15.39 -7.86 -5.07
CA ILE A 89 -16.30 -7.97 -6.22
C ILE A 89 -15.54 -7.87 -7.55
N ILE A 90 -14.67 -6.88 -7.70
CA ILE A 90 -13.90 -6.71 -8.95
C ILE A 90 -12.86 -7.81 -9.14
N LEU A 91 -12.20 -8.26 -8.07
CA LEU A 91 -11.25 -9.36 -8.13
C LEU A 91 -11.93 -10.70 -8.45
N GLN A 92 -13.14 -10.94 -7.94
CA GLN A 92 -13.90 -12.14 -8.26
C GLN A 92 -14.28 -12.17 -9.74
N LYS A 93 -14.77 -11.06 -10.30
CA LYS A 93 -15.06 -10.94 -11.73
C LYS A 93 -13.81 -11.19 -12.58
N TYR A 94 -12.68 -10.59 -12.19
CA TYR A 94 -11.39 -10.80 -12.85
C TYR A 94 -10.96 -12.27 -12.80
N ALA A 95 -10.98 -12.89 -11.61
CA ALA A 95 -10.57 -14.28 -11.45
C ALA A 95 -11.41 -15.23 -12.31
N LEU A 96 -12.75 -15.06 -12.31
CA LEU A 96 -13.66 -15.87 -13.16
C LEU A 96 -13.39 -15.67 -14.64
N LYS A 97 -13.14 -14.43 -15.09
CA LYS A 97 -12.76 -14.13 -16.48
C LYS A 97 -11.46 -14.83 -16.90
N GLN A 98 -10.51 -14.99 -15.95
CA GLN A 98 -9.25 -15.70 -16.17
C GLN A 98 -9.36 -17.23 -15.94
N GLY A 99 -10.55 -17.76 -15.69
CA GLY A 99 -10.75 -19.19 -15.41
C GLY A 99 -10.24 -19.65 -14.05
N ILE A 100 -9.90 -18.73 -13.14
CA ILE A 100 -9.33 -19.05 -11.82
C ILE A 100 -10.49 -19.31 -10.84
N LYS A 101 -10.63 -20.56 -10.42
CA LYS A 101 -11.69 -21.00 -9.49
C LYS A 101 -11.15 -21.30 -8.08
N SER A 102 -9.82 -21.40 -7.90
CA SER A 102 -9.14 -21.68 -6.62
C SER A 102 -7.71 -21.16 -6.63
N GLY A 103 -7.10 -21.00 -5.47
CA GLY A 103 -5.71 -20.59 -5.34
C GLY A 103 -5.46 -19.10 -5.56
N SER A 104 -4.20 -18.72 -5.80
CA SER A 104 -3.80 -17.32 -6.03
C SER A 104 -4.44 -16.77 -7.30
N ILE A 105 -4.98 -15.53 -7.23
CA ILE A 105 -5.59 -14.89 -8.39
C ILE A 105 -4.59 -14.12 -9.27
N PHE A 106 -3.42 -13.81 -8.74
CA PHE A 106 -2.35 -13.15 -9.48
C PHE A 106 -1.28 -14.18 -9.84
N VAL A 107 -1.43 -14.77 -11.01
CA VAL A 107 -0.57 -15.84 -11.49
C VAL A 107 0.16 -15.46 -12.78
N THR A 108 1.28 -16.15 -13.06
CA THR A 108 1.99 -16.12 -14.33
C THR A 108 1.15 -16.79 -15.43
N ILE A 109 1.69 -16.86 -16.64
CA ILE A 109 1.08 -17.65 -17.74
C ILE A 109 1.07 -19.15 -17.41
N THR A 110 2.07 -19.62 -16.64
CA THR A 110 2.19 -21.02 -16.21
C THR A 110 1.33 -21.36 -14.98
N GLY A 111 0.52 -20.43 -14.48
CA GLY A 111 -0.36 -20.64 -13.31
C GLY A 111 0.35 -20.51 -11.95
N THR A 112 1.64 -20.23 -11.91
CA THR A 112 2.37 -20.00 -10.65
C THR A 112 2.08 -18.59 -10.10
N PRO A 113 1.99 -18.40 -8.77
CA PRO A 113 1.79 -17.06 -8.20
C PRO A 113 2.89 -16.09 -8.64
N LEU A 114 2.52 -14.84 -8.93
CA LEU A 114 3.48 -13.79 -9.27
C LEU A 114 4.48 -13.59 -8.13
N ASP A 115 5.75 -13.57 -8.48
CA ASP A 115 6.83 -13.24 -7.57
C ASP A 115 7.14 -11.72 -7.55
N ARG A 116 8.10 -11.33 -6.72
CA ARG A 116 8.51 -9.94 -6.57
C ARG A 116 9.11 -9.38 -7.87
N SER A 117 9.88 -10.19 -8.60
CA SER A 117 10.58 -9.77 -9.83
C SER A 117 9.59 -9.56 -10.97
N ASN A 118 8.60 -10.46 -11.12
CA ASN A 118 7.52 -10.30 -12.08
C ASN A 118 6.76 -8.99 -11.84
N ILE A 119 6.35 -8.76 -10.59
CA ILE A 119 5.60 -7.55 -10.22
C ILE A 119 6.44 -6.30 -10.44
N TRP A 120 7.71 -6.32 -10.06
CA TRP A 120 8.61 -5.19 -10.26
C TRP A 120 8.75 -4.83 -11.74
N ARG A 121 9.01 -5.83 -12.62
CA ARG A 121 9.13 -5.63 -14.06
C ARG A 121 7.86 -5.02 -14.64
N MET A 122 6.70 -5.61 -14.37
CA MET A 122 5.41 -5.12 -14.85
C MET A 122 5.14 -3.66 -14.43
N LEU A 123 5.52 -3.30 -13.20
CA LEU A 123 5.37 -1.92 -12.71
C LEU A 123 6.31 -0.95 -13.43
N LYS A 124 7.57 -1.35 -13.70
CA LYS A 124 8.55 -0.50 -14.41
C LYS A 124 8.18 -0.27 -15.86
N GLU A 125 7.66 -1.29 -16.54
CA GLU A 125 7.19 -1.18 -17.92
C GLU A 125 5.99 -0.23 -18.07
N LEU A 126 5.21 -0.04 -17.01
CA LEU A 126 4.05 0.85 -17.01
C LEU A 126 4.44 2.33 -16.87
N CYS A 127 5.60 2.63 -16.28
CA CYS A 127 5.97 3.99 -15.88
C CYS A 127 5.96 4.99 -17.03
N GLU A 128 6.52 4.62 -18.17
CA GLU A 128 6.65 5.47 -19.34
C GLU A 128 5.28 5.90 -19.88
N SER A 129 4.38 4.94 -20.12
CA SER A 129 3.03 5.23 -20.59
C SER A 129 2.17 5.99 -19.58
N ALA A 130 2.49 5.90 -18.30
CA ALA A 130 1.80 6.64 -17.24
C ALA A 130 2.39 8.04 -17.02
N GLY A 131 3.54 8.38 -17.61
CA GLY A 131 4.28 9.61 -17.35
C GLY A 131 4.68 9.74 -15.88
N VAL A 132 5.09 8.62 -15.23
CA VAL A 132 5.49 8.57 -13.82
C VAL A 132 6.93 8.10 -13.70
N SER A 133 7.73 8.80 -12.89
CA SER A 133 9.13 8.44 -12.68
C SER A 133 9.27 6.98 -12.20
N LYS A 134 10.19 6.24 -12.83
CA LYS A 134 10.52 4.85 -12.44
C LYS A 134 10.98 4.74 -11.00
N GLU A 135 11.60 5.80 -10.45
CA GLU A 135 12.08 5.83 -9.06
C GLU A 135 10.95 5.85 -8.04
N LYS A 136 9.76 6.35 -8.42
CA LYS A 136 8.58 6.38 -7.56
C LYS A 136 7.75 5.11 -7.63
N VAL A 137 7.89 4.32 -8.70
CA VAL A 137 7.01 3.18 -8.96
C VAL A 137 7.68 1.88 -8.52
N PHE A 138 7.44 1.53 -7.27
CA PHE A 138 7.79 0.24 -6.67
C PHE A 138 6.74 -0.13 -5.60
N SER A 139 6.61 -1.39 -5.31
CA SER A 139 5.52 -1.93 -4.51
C SER A 139 5.38 -1.29 -3.12
N HIS A 140 6.49 -0.89 -2.49
CA HIS A 140 6.44 -0.22 -1.18
C HIS A 140 5.78 1.16 -1.27
N ASN A 141 5.93 1.90 -2.38
CA ASN A 141 5.30 3.21 -2.53
C ASN A 141 3.78 3.13 -2.63
N PHE A 142 3.20 2.07 -3.19
CA PHE A 142 1.75 1.85 -3.13
C PHE A 142 1.28 1.57 -1.71
N ARG A 143 2.07 0.81 -0.94
CA ARG A 143 1.78 0.59 0.48
C ARG A 143 1.97 1.87 1.30
N HIS A 144 2.96 2.71 0.99
CA HIS A 144 3.14 4.03 1.59
C HIS A 144 1.95 4.95 1.26
N LEU A 145 1.46 4.92 0.02
CA LEU A 145 0.27 5.67 -0.39
C LEU A 145 -0.96 5.23 0.42
N PHE A 146 -1.17 3.92 0.59
CA PHE A 146 -2.21 3.38 1.48
C PHE A 146 -2.07 3.92 2.90
N ALA A 147 -0.87 3.78 3.49
CA ALA A 147 -0.63 4.16 4.87
C ALA A 147 -0.87 5.65 5.13
N ARG A 148 -0.36 6.53 4.26
CA ARG A 148 -0.60 7.98 4.35
C ARG A 148 -2.07 8.34 4.17
N THR A 149 -2.74 7.70 3.20
CA THR A 149 -4.16 7.94 2.97
C THR A 149 -5.00 7.49 4.16
N TYR A 150 -4.72 6.31 4.72
CA TYR A 150 -5.38 5.81 5.92
C TYR A 150 -5.16 6.76 7.11
N TYR A 151 -3.90 7.11 7.38
CA TYR A 151 -3.56 7.99 8.50
C TYR A 151 -4.17 9.38 8.35
N SER A 152 -4.22 9.95 7.14
CA SER A 152 -4.84 11.25 6.91
C SER A 152 -6.34 11.28 7.25
N LEU A 153 -7.02 10.14 7.12
CA LEU A 153 -8.46 9.99 7.38
C LEU A 153 -8.75 9.64 8.84
N GLN A 154 -7.99 8.71 9.42
CA GLN A 154 -8.32 8.11 10.72
C GLN A 154 -7.46 8.64 11.87
N LYS A 155 -6.26 9.17 11.58
CA LYS A 155 -5.28 9.66 12.57
C LYS A 155 -4.88 8.63 13.64
N ASP A 156 -5.20 7.34 13.43
CA ASP A 156 -4.92 6.24 14.34
C ASP A 156 -3.69 5.45 13.86
N ILE A 157 -2.56 5.72 14.50
CA ILE A 157 -1.27 5.09 14.17
C ILE A 157 -1.21 3.63 14.66
N VAL A 158 -1.87 3.31 15.78
CA VAL A 158 -1.84 1.96 16.35
C VAL A 158 -2.59 1.02 15.43
N ARG A 159 -3.82 1.37 15.07
CA ARG A 159 -4.62 0.60 14.13
C ARG A 159 -3.97 0.49 12.76
N LEU A 160 -3.29 1.56 12.29
CA LEU A 160 -2.51 1.49 11.04
C LEU A 160 -1.35 0.49 11.14
N ALA A 161 -0.62 0.46 12.26
CA ALA A 161 0.46 -0.50 12.49
C ALA A 161 -0.05 -1.94 12.46
N ASP A 162 -1.20 -2.21 13.08
CA ASP A 162 -1.86 -3.53 13.07
C ASP A 162 -2.26 -3.95 11.66
N ILE A 163 -2.94 -3.07 10.91
CA ILE A 163 -3.33 -3.33 9.51
C ILE A 163 -2.11 -3.65 8.64
N LEU A 164 -1.03 -2.90 8.81
CA LEU A 164 0.21 -3.12 8.08
C LEU A 164 1.00 -4.34 8.59
N GLY A 165 0.70 -4.86 9.77
CA GLY A 165 1.46 -5.94 10.41
C GLY A 165 2.90 -5.52 10.73
N HIS A 166 3.05 -4.36 11.34
CA HIS A 166 4.31 -3.89 11.87
C HIS A 166 4.47 -4.35 13.32
N SER A 167 5.53 -5.11 13.59
CA SER A 167 5.86 -5.54 14.96
C SER A 167 6.43 -4.40 15.82
N ASN A 168 6.86 -3.30 15.18
CA ASN A 168 7.36 -2.11 15.84
C ASN A 168 6.63 -0.89 15.28
N ILE A 169 5.91 -0.17 16.13
CA ILE A 169 5.13 1.01 15.77
C ILE A 169 6.01 2.12 15.17
N ASN A 170 7.30 2.17 15.51
CA ASN A 170 8.23 3.13 14.93
C ASN A 170 8.33 3.01 13.40
N ASN A 171 8.10 1.82 12.84
CA ASN A 171 8.03 1.63 11.39
C ASN A 171 6.79 2.30 10.76
N THR A 172 5.79 2.64 11.57
CA THR A 172 4.58 3.32 11.15
C THR A 172 4.67 4.83 11.35
N ARG A 173 5.51 5.29 12.29
CA ARG A 173 5.70 6.73 12.59
C ARG A 173 6.20 7.54 11.39
N ILE A 174 6.85 6.92 10.41
CA ILE A 174 7.25 7.58 9.16
C ILE A 174 6.04 8.16 8.38
N TYR A 175 4.83 7.64 8.60
CA TYR A 175 3.60 8.11 7.96
C TYR A 175 2.90 9.23 8.74
N THR A 176 3.35 9.50 9.98
CA THR A 176 2.80 10.54 10.85
C THR A 176 3.64 11.80 10.88
N ALA A 177 4.74 11.84 10.10
CA ALA A 177 5.62 12.99 10.03
C ALA A 177 4.85 14.20 9.49
N GLU A 178 4.37 15.02 10.40
CA GLU A 178 3.75 16.30 10.13
C GLU A 178 4.83 17.39 10.13
N SER A 179 4.66 18.42 9.33
CA SER A 179 5.56 19.59 9.38
C SER A 179 5.39 20.34 10.70
N GLY A 180 6.42 21.06 11.15
CA GLY A 180 6.34 21.87 12.37
C GLY A 180 5.17 22.87 12.33
N THR A 181 4.79 23.36 11.16
CA THR A 181 3.61 24.21 10.94
C THR A 181 2.30 23.51 11.27
N GLU A 182 2.18 22.22 11.00
CA GLU A 182 0.99 21.42 11.34
C GLU A 182 0.88 21.22 12.85
N HIS A 183 2.01 20.95 13.54
CA HIS A 183 2.04 20.89 14.99
C HIS A 183 1.62 22.20 15.64
N THR A 184 2.13 23.33 15.14
CA THR A 184 1.73 24.65 15.64
C THR A 184 0.24 24.90 15.50
N LYS A 185 -0.35 24.56 14.35
CA LYS A 185 -1.81 24.67 14.13
C LYS A 185 -2.62 23.80 15.08
N GLN A 186 -2.14 22.57 15.37
CA GLN A 186 -2.81 21.68 16.32
C GLN A 186 -2.75 22.23 17.74
N LEU A 187 -1.59 22.76 18.17
CA LEU A 187 -1.44 23.38 19.48
C LEU A 187 -2.36 24.61 19.65
N GLN A 188 -2.50 25.44 18.61
CA GLN A 188 -3.43 26.57 18.62
C GLN A 188 -4.91 26.15 18.78
N LYS A 189 -5.29 24.99 18.19
CA LYS A 189 -6.65 24.46 18.31
C LYS A 189 -7.01 23.92 19.68
N LEU A 190 -6.04 23.72 20.59
CA LEU A 190 -6.31 23.22 21.94
C LEU A 190 -7.14 24.21 22.78
N GLY A 191 -7.11 25.50 22.43
CA GLY A 191 -7.93 26.53 23.15
C GLY A 191 -7.58 26.70 24.63
N LEU A 192 -6.39 26.28 25.05
CA LEU A 192 -5.94 26.34 26.46
C LEU A 192 -5.30 27.68 26.84
N LEU A 193 -5.07 28.57 25.87
CA LEU A 193 -4.57 29.91 26.12
C LEU A 193 -5.75 30.83 26.32
N ARG A 194 -5.82 31.50 27.47
CA ARG A 194 -6.69 32.64 27.73
C ARG A 194 -5.82 33.91 27.63
N CYS A 195 -6.11 34.76 26.66
CA CYS A 195 -5.61 36.14 26.59
C CYS A 195 -6.58 37.06 27.30
#